data_a2888ab83822d43fb74fecd7de5924d9
#
_entry.id   a2888ab83822d43fb74fecd7de5924d9
#
_cell.length_a   1.000
_cell.length_b   1.000
_cell.length_c   1.000
_cell.angle_alpha   90.00
_cell.angle_beta   90.00
_cell.angle_gamma   90.00
#
_symmetry.space_group_name_H-M   'P 1'
#
loop_
_entity.id
_entity.type
_entity.pdbx_description
1 polymer ?
#
loop_
_entity_poly.entity_id
_entity_poly.type
_entity_poly.pdbx_seq_one_letter_code
_entity_poly.pdbx_strand_id
1 'polypeptide(L)'
;IHDLFLRRRLIDVGTNLINDSYITNDENKSFKLIEKTEQNLFNLIQNNDPSKGPQNFEEIMQSTLAYAEKAYKKSDEVIGLKTGLKDFDKKIGGLHKSDLIIIAGRPSMGKTAFATNIASNISKDDEHKKNVLFFSLEMSSEQLATRLLGELAELSSENIRTGNLSKSDFGKLMKSSESLKKLN
;
A
#
# COMPACT_ATOMS: atom_id res chain seq x y z
N ILE A 1 34.31 7.76 -2.39
CA ILE A 1 34.10 8.80 -1.35
C ILE A 1 32.75 8.62 -0.68
N HIS A 2 31.65 8.41 -1.43
CA HIS A 2 30.30 8.25 -0.88
C HIS A 2 30.14 7.01 0.00
N ASP A 3 30.64 5.85 -0.41
CA ASP A 3 30.63 4.60 0.37
C ASP A 3 31.37 4.75 1.71
N LEU A 4 32.52 5.40 1.70
CA LEU A 4 33.28 5.68 2.94
C LEU A 4 32.55 6.61 3.88
N PHE A 5 31.80 7.58 3.36
CA PHE A 5 30.94 8.45 4.17
C PHE A 5 29.82 7.66 4.85
N LEU A 6 29.12 6.81 4.09
CA LEU A 6 28.06 5.96 4.62
C LEU A 6 28.58 5.00 5.69
N ARG A 7 29.74 4.38 5.47
CA ARG A 7 30.38 3.48 6.46
C ARG A 7 30.71 4.21 7.75
N ARG A 8 31.23 5.44 7.69
CA ARG A 8 31.49 6.27 8.88
C ARG A 8 30.19 6.58 9.63
N ARG A 9 29.14 6.96 8.93
CA ARG A 9 27.84 7.23 9.54
C ARG A 9 27.24 5.99 10.19
N LEU A 10 27.38 4.82 9.59
CA LEU A 10 26.95 3.55 10.18
C LEU A 10 27.75 3.23 11.45
N ILE A 11 29.06 3.50 11.47
CA ILE A 11 29.88 3.36 12.68
C ILE A 11 29.40 4.30 13.77
N ASP A 12 29.11 5.57 13.45
CA ASP A 12 28.58 6.55 14.41
C ASP A 12 27.23 6.08 15.00
N VAL A 13 26.30 5.58 14.17
CA VAL A 13 25.03 5.06 14.65
C VAL A 13 25.23 3.83 15.54
N GLY A 14 26.12 2.90 15.15
CA GLY A 14 26.43 1.72 15.95
C GLY A 14 27.08 2.08 17.30
N THR A 15 28.02 3.02 17.32
CA THR A 15 28.67 3.48 18.54
C THR A 15 27.68 4.15 19.50
N ASN A 16 26.81 4.99 18.97
CA ASN A 16 25.76 5.64 19.77
C ASN A 16 24.77 4.62 20.33
N LEU A 17 24.37 3.61 19.53
CA LEU A 17 23.49 2.53 19.98
C LEU A 17 24.11 1.73 21.11
N ILE A 18 25.41 1.39 21.00
CA ILE A 18 26.13 0.66 22.06
C ILE A 18 26.17 1.51 23.33
N ASN A 19 26.57 2.77 23.24
CA ASN A 19 26.67 3.67 24.40
C ASN A 19 25.31 3.87 25.08
N ASP A 20 24.26 4.13 24.31
CA ASP A 20 22.89 4.34 24.80
C ASP A 20 22.32 3.04 25.44
N SER A 21 22.73 1.87 24.96
CA SER A 21 22.29 0.55 25.49
C SER A 21 22.85 0.24 26.87
N TYR A 22 24.00 0.78 27.23
CA TYR A 22 24.58 0.62 28.58
C TYR A 22 23.90 1.47 29.66
N ILE A 23 23.06 2.44 29.26
CA ILE A 23 22.35 3.34 30.18
C ILE A 23 21.01 2.71 30.59
N THR A 24 20.94 2.05 31.74
CA THR A 24 19.83 1.17 32.18
C THR A 24 18.75 1.82 33.05
N ASN A 25 18.55 3.13 33.01
CA ASN A 25 17.77 3.82 34.05
C ASN A 25 16.24 3.94 33.83
N ASP A 26 15.61 3.26 32.81
CA ASP A 26 14.17 3.41 32.56
C ASP A 26 13.56 2.22 31.79
N GLU A 27 12.43 1.66 32.25
CA GLU A 27 11.79 0.46 31.68
C GLU A 27 11.30 0.60 30.23
N ASN A 28 11.03 1.83 29.76
CA ASN A 28 10.57 2.11 28.38
C ASN A 28 11.68 2.59 27.42
N LYS A 29 12.92 2.59 27.87
CA LYS A 29 14.02 3.19 27.09
C LYS A 29 14.48 2.34 25.92
N SER A 30 14.34 1.02 26.03
CA SER A 30 14.75 0.08 24.97
C SER A 30 13.93 0.26 23.70
N PHE A 31 12.61 0.41 23.79
CA PHE A 31 11.75 0.65 22.64
C PHE A 31 12.04 2.02 21.98
N LYS A 32 12.22 3.06 22.79
CA LYS A 32 12.61 4.39 22.29
C LYS A 32 13.98 4.40 21.62
N LEU A 33 14.90 3.58 22.12
CA LEU A 33 16.23 3.44 21.54
C LEU A 33 16.17 2.73 20.18
N ILE A 34 15.33 1.69 20.06
CA ILE A 34 15.07 1.00 18.79
C ILE A 34 14.47 1.96 17.78
N GLU A 35 13.42 2.70 18.16
CA GLU A 35 12.74 3.68 17.31
C GLU A 35 13.70 4.79 16.84
N LYS A 36 14.50 5.34 17.74
CA LYS A 36 15.54 6.34 17.42
C LYS A 36 16.58 5.81 16.45
N THR A 37 17.00 4.56 16.64
CA THR A 37 18.00 3.91 15.78
C THR A 37 17.43 3.64 14.38
N GLU A 38 16.20 3.14 14.32
CA GLU A 38 15.48 2.93 13.07
C GLU A 38 15.34 4.24 12.28
N GLN A 39 14.96 5.32 12.96
CA GLN A 39 14.84 6.64 12.34
C GLN A 39 16.18 7.18 11.82
N ASN A 40 17.28 6.98 12.56
CA ASN A 40 18.60 7.36 12.11
C ASN A 40 19.03 6.57 10.87
N LEU A 41 18.81 5.26 10.83
CA LEU A 41 19.09 4.42 9.68
C LEU A 41 18.23 4.81 8.46
N PHE A 42 16.94 5.07 8.67
CA PHE A 42 16.02 5.53 7.62
C PHE A 42 16.47 6.87 7.03
N ASN A 43 16.87 7.82 7.87
CA ASN A 43 17.38 9.11 7.42
C ASN A 43 18.69 8.97 6.63
N LEU A 44 19.57 8.03 6.99
CA LEU A 44 20.77 7.75 6.22
C LEU A 44 20.46 7.23 4.81
N ILE A 45 19.45 6.38 4.67
CA ILE A 45 19.00 5.87 3.38
C ILE A 45 18.36 6.98 2.55
N GLN A 46 17.41 7.74 3.13
CA GLN A 46 16.69 8.79 2.41
C GLN A 46 17.58 9.93 1.91
N ASN A 47 18.54 10.36 2.76
CA ASN A 47 19.42 11.48 2.42
C ASN A 47 20.55 11.11 1.45
N ASN A 48 20.75 9.81 1.22
CA ASN A 48 21.84 9.30 0.39
C ASN A 48 21.33 8.45 -0.78
N ASP A 49 20.05 8.55 -1.13
CA ASP A 49 19.48 7.87 -2.28
C ASP A 49 20.07 8.49 -3.58
N PRO A 50 20.86 7.74 -4.34
CA PRO A 50 21.45 8.26 -5.59
C PRO A 50 20.41 8.66 -6.64
N SER A 51 19.17 8.17 -6.51
CA SER A 51 18.07 8.52 -7.41
C SER A 51 17.51 9.92 -7.16
N LYS A 52 17.87 10.56 -6.03
CA LYS A 52 17.45 11.93 -5.65
C LYS A 52 18.46 13.01 -6.01
N GLY A 53 19.53 12.67 -6.72
CA GLY A 53 20.49 13.63 -7.25
C GLY A 53 19.88 14.54 -8.33
N PRO A 54 20.54 15.65 -8.68
CA PRO A 54 20.10 16.50 -9.79
C PRO A 54 20.04 15.66 -11.08
N GLN A 55 18.84 15.59 -11.66
CA GLN A 55 18.59 14.87 -12.92
C GLN A 55 18.80 15.82 -14.11
N ASN A 56 19.31 15.31 -15.21
CA ASN A 56 19.42 16.08 -16.43
C ASN A 56 18.03 16.37 -17.00
N PHE A 57 17.76 17.64 -17.29
CA PHE A 57 16.45 18.07 -17.82
C PHE A 57 16.12 17.37 -19.14
N GLU A 58 17.12 17.08 -19.97
CA GLU A 58 16.94 16.37 -21.23
C GLU A 58 16.42 14.94 -21.03
N GLU A 59 16.92 14.21 -20.04
CA GLU A 59 16.45 12.86 -19.69
C GLU A 59 15.01 12.89 -19.14
N ILE A 60 14.69 13.92 -18.34
CA ILE A 60 13.32 14.13 -17.84
C ILE A 60 12.37 14.41 -19.01
N MET A 61 12.76 15.27 -19.95
CA MET A 61 11.94 15.59 -21.13
C MET A 61 11.72 14.36 -22.02
N GLN A 62 12.75 13.57 -22.27
CA GLN A 62 12.64 12.34 -23.06
C GLN A 62 11.68 11.33 -22.40
N SER A 63 11.78 11.14 -21.09
CA SER A 63 10.88 10.26 -20.34
C SER A 63 9.43 10.76 -20.36
N THR A 64 9.23 12.09 -20.25
CA THR A 64 7.91 12.73 -20.31
C THR A 64 7.28 12.59 -21.68
N LEU A 65 8.04 12.81 -22.75
CA LEU A 65 7.58 12.61 -24.12
C LEU A 65 7.21 11.16 -24.41
N ALA A 66 8.03 10.22 -23.96
CA ALA A 66 7.73 8.79 -24.10
C ALA A 66 6.44 8.38 -23.34
N TYR A 67 6.20 8.98 -22.17
CA TYR A 67 4.96 8.80 -21.42
C TYR A 67 3.74 9.38 -22.18
N ALA A 68 3.87 10.62 -22.70
CA ALA A 68 2.82 11.27 -23.49
C ALA A 68 2.50 10.51 -24.78
N GLU A 69 3.51 9.95 -25.46
CA GLU A 69 3.33 9.12 -26.65
C GLU A 69 2.57 7.82 -26.35
N LYS A 70 2.90 7.15 -25.23
CA LYS A 70 2.14 5.98 -24.76
C LYS A 70 0.68 6.34 -24.46
N ALA A 71 0.46 7.49 -23.82
CA ALA A 71 -0.87 8.01 -23.55
C ALA A 71 -1.67 8.25 -24.83
N TYR A 72 -1.05 8.88 -25.80
CA TYR A 72 -1.68 9.19 -27.08
C TYR A 72 -2.05 7.93 -27.89
N LYS A 73 -1.16 6.92 -27.90
CA LYS A 73 -1.40 5.64 -28.60
C LYS A 73 -2.49 4.79 -27.95
N LYS A 74 -2.74 4.99 -26.64
CA LYS A 74 -3.74 4.25 -25.87
C LYS A 74 -4.95 5.11 -25.49
N SER A 75 -5.46 5.90 -26.44
CA SER A 75 -6.52 6.90 -26.22
C SER A 75 -7.80 6.38 -25.54
N ASP A 76 -8.06 5.06 -25.60
CA ASP A 76 -9.20 4.39 -24.96
C ASP A 76 -8.83 3.55 -23.74
N GLU A 77 -7.55 3.41 -23.40
CA GLU A 77 -7.10 2.65 -22.24
C GLU A 77 -6.59 3.55 -21.11
N VAL A 78 -6.99 3.21 -19.89
CA VAL A 78 -6.47 3.82 -18.65
C VAL A 78 -4.98 3.54 -18.54
N ILE A 79 -4.15 4.59 -18.42
CA ILE A 79 -2.69 4.48 -18.38
C ILE A 79 -2.21 4.05 -16.99
N GLY A 80 -2.87 4.57 -15.95
CA GLY A 80 -2.61 4.22 -14.57
C GLY A 80 -3.12 2.84 -14.20
N LEU A 81 -2.88 2.45 -12.95
CA LEU A 81 -3.41 1.21 -12.40
C LEU A 81 -4.93 1.31 -12.30
N LYS A 82 -5.65 0.38 -12.92
CA LYS A 82 -7.13 0.37 -12.95
C LYS A 82 -7.67 0.07 -11.55
N THR A 83 -8.63 0.86 -11.09
CA THR A 83 -9.34 0.61 -9.82
C THR A 83 -10.45 -0.43 -9.97
N GLY A 84 -10.81 -0.78 -11.20
CA GLY A 84 -11.94 -1.64 -11.53
C GLY A 84 -13.29 -0.92 -11.63
N LEU A 85 -13.31 0.39 -11.38
CA LEU A 85 -14.49 1.25 -11.47
C LEU A 85 -14.40 2.09 -12.76
N LYS A 86 -15.04 1.64 -13.83
CA LYS A 86 -14.88 2.18 -15.19
C LYS A 86 -15.02 3.69 -15.31
N ASP A 87 -16.06 4.27 -14.70
CA ASP A 87 -16.31 5.71 -14.79
C ASP A 87 -15.32 6.52 -13.94
N PHE A 88 -14.87 5.95 -12.83
CA PHE A 88 -13.85 6.53 -11.99
C PHE A 88 -12.49 6.50 -12.71
N ASP A 89 -12.12 5.35 -13.24
CA ASP A 89 -10.88 5.17 -13.99
C ASP A 89 -10.80 6.11 -15.21
N LYS A 90 -11.91 6.30 -15.95
CA LYS A 90 -11.96 7.28 -17.03
C LYS A 90 -11.72 8.72 -16.57
N LYS A 91 -12.22 9.07 -15.38
CA LYS A 91 -12.08 10.44 -14.85
C LYS A 91 -10.68 10.75 -14.36
N ILE A 92 -10.03 9.80 -13.66
CA ILE A 92 -8.71 10.02 -13.04
C ILE A 92 -7.54 9.49 -13.88
N GLY A 93 -7.82 8.74 -14.95
CA GLY A 93 -6.77 8.09 -15.76
C GLY A 93 -6.13 6.87 -15.06
N GLY A 94 -6.77 6.33 -14.02
CA GLY A 94 -6.21 5.30 -13.13
C GLY A 94 -5.32 5.87 -12.03
N LEU A 95 -4.77 5.01 -11.19
CA LEU A 95 -3.86 5.37 -10.11
C LEU A 95 -2.41 5.44 -10.64
N HIS A 96 -1.72 6.54 -10.40
CA HIS A 96 -0.34 6.74 -10.83
C HIS A 96 0.65 6.56 -9.67
N LYS A 97 1.90 6.29 -10.01
CA LYS A 97 2.97 6.20 -9.01
C LYS A 97 3.16 7.55 -8.32
N SER A 98 3.42 7.49 -7.02
CA SER A 98 3.64 8.66 -6.16
C SER A 98 2.41 9.55 -5.91
N ASP A 99 1.21 9.16 -6.37
CA ASP A 99 -0.01 9.88 -6.05
C ASP A 99 -0.45 9.65 -4.60
N LEU A 100 -0.93 10.73 -3.98
CA LEU A 100 -1.69 10.68 -2.74
C LEU A 100 -3.16 10.95 -3.05
N ILE A 101 -4.01 9.93 -2.88
CA ILE A 101 -5.45 10.04 -3.13
C ILE A 101 -6.19 10.06 -1.79
N ILE A 102 -6.94 11.13 -1.54
CA ILE A 102 -7.71 11.32 -0.32
C ILE A 102 -9.19 11.07 -0.61
N ILE A 103 -9.79 10.10 0.10
CA ILE A 103 -11.21 9.78 0.03
C ILE A 103 -11.87 10.30 1.30
N ALA A 104 -12.75 11.28 1.18
CA ALA A 104 -13.48 11.87 2.27
C ALA A 104 -15.00 11.68 2.10
N GLY A 105 -15.71 11.58 3.20
CA GLY A 105 -17.18 11.45 3.23
C GLY A 105 -17.69 11.38 4.66
N ARG A 106 -19.00 11.60 4.84
CA ARG A 106 -19.64 11.46 6.13
C ARG A 106 -19.58 10.02 6.65
N PRO A 107 -19.67 9.76 7.94
CA PRO A 107 -19.78 8.40 8.49
C PRO A 107 -20.85 7.59 7.74
N SER A 108 -20.63 6.31 7.59
CA SER A 108 -21.53 5.35 6.91
C SER A 108 -21.77 5.57 5.41
N MET A 109 -21.05 6.49 4.75
CA MET A 109 -21.16 6.71 3.30
C MET A 109 -20.32 5.72 2.44
N GLY A 110 -19.79 4.68 3.03
CA GLY A 110 -19.10 3.62 2.30
C GLY A 110 -17.61 3.87 1.96
N LYS A 111 -16.93 4.83 2.61
CA LYS A 111 -15.49 5.11 2.38
C LYS A 111 -14.63 3.84 2.42
N THR A 112 -14.75 3.07 3.51
CA THR A 112 -13.98 1.83 3.70
C THR A 112 -14.37 0.77 2.66
N ALA A 113 -15.67 0.65 2.32
CA ALA A 113 -16.13 -0.27 1.28
C ALA A 113 -15.54 0.09 -0.08
N PHE A 114 -15.49 1.37 -0.42
CA PHE A 114 -14.88 1.86 -1.65
C PHE A 114 -13.37 1.55 -1.69
N ALA A 115 -12.64 1.83 -0.60
CA ALA A 115 -11.21 1.55 -0.52
C ALA A 115 -10.89 0.04 -0.58
N THR A 116 -11.68 -0.81 0.12
CA THR A 116 -11.50 -2.26 0.07
C THR A 116 -11.86 -2.85 -1.29
N ASN A 117 -12.87 -2.31 -1.97
CA ASN A 117 -13.22 -2.71 -3.34
C ASN A 117 -12.09 -2.42 -4.32
N ILE A 118 -11.52 -1.21 -4.30
CA ILE A 118 -10.36 -0.84 -5.12
C ILE A 118 -9.18 -1.77 -4.81
N ALA A 119 -8.85 -1.99 -3.54
CA ALA A 119 -7.77 -2.87 -3.12
C ALA A 119 -7.97 -4.31 -3.64
N SER A 120 -9.20 -4.83 -3.54
CA SER A 120 -9.59 -6.14 -4.05
C SER A 120 -9.46 -6.23 -5.58
N ASN A 121 -9.91 -5.22 -6.32
CA ASN A 121 -9.82 -5.19 -7.77
C ASN A 121 -8.38 -5.16 -8.25
N ILE A 122 -7.53 -4.33 -7.62
CA ILE A 122 -6.11 -4.23 -7.95
C ILE A 122 -5.38 -5.55 -7.70
N SER A 123 -5.69 -6.21 -6.56
CA SER A 123 -5.03 -7.48 -6.22
C SER A 123 -5.45 -8.64 -7.11
N LYS A 124 -6.63 -8.55 -7.76
CA LYS A 124 -7.15 -9.55 -8.72
C LYS A 124 -6.71 -9.30 -10.16
N ASP A 125 -6.10 -8.16 -10.45
CA ASP A 125 -5.67 -7.83 -11.81
C ASP A 125 -4.49 -8.71 -12.23
N ASP A 126 -4.78 -9.72 -13.05
CA ASP A 126 -3.80 -10.68 -13.55
C ASP A 126 -2.75 -10.04 -14.48
N GLU A 127 -3.08 -8.94 -15.15
CA GLU A 127 -2.15 -8.25 -16.05
C GLU A 127 -1.03 -7.54 -15.28
N HIS A 128 -1.34 -6.98 -14.12
CA HIS A 128 -0.39 -6.14 -13.38
C HIS A 128 0.15 -6.77 -12.09
N LYS A 129 -0.51 -7.80 -11.54
CA LYS A 129 -0.12 -8.54 -10.30
C LYS A 129 0.49 -7.62 -9.23
N LYS A 130 -0.30 -6.68 -8.73
CA LYS A 130 0.17 -5.72 -7.73
C LYS A 130 -0.19 -6.15 -6.33
N ASN A 131 0.79 -6.08 -5.44
CA ASN A 131 0.56 -6.27 -4.01
C ASN A 131 -0.08 -5.01 -3.44
N VAL A 132 -1.11 -5.19 -2.60
CA VAL A 132 -1.81 -4.11 -1.92
C VAL A 132 -1.58 -4.25 -0.42
N LEU A 133 -1.08 -3.19 0.20
CA LEU A 133 -0.92 -3.12 1.64
C LEU A 133 -2.03 -2.23 2.21
N PHE A 134 -2.84 -2.77 3.11
CA PHE A 134 -3.98 -2.07 3.71
C PHE A 134 -3.76 -1.84 5.20
N PHE A 135 -3.67 -0.59 5.62
CA PHE A 135 -3.59 -0.19 7.01
C PHE A 135 -4.97 0.25 7.50
N SER A 136 -5.48 -0.38 8.55
CA SER A 136 -6.75 -0.02 9.16
C SER A 136 -6.55 0.35 10.64
N LEU A 137 -7.00 1.57 11.00
CA LEU A 137 -7.00 2.06 12.38
C LEU A 137 -8.38 1.95 13.04
N GLU A 138 -9.44 1.69 12.26
CA GLU A 138 -10.84 1.68 12.73
C GLU A 138 -11.41 0.26 12.79
N MET A 139 -11.04 -0.61 11.85
CA MET A 139 -11.60 -1.96 11.74
C MET A 139 -10.53 -3.03 11.96
N SER A 140 -10.89 -4.15 12.59
CA SER A 140 -9.99 -5.29 12.73
C SER A 140 -9.78 -6.02 11.39
N SER A 141 -8.73 -6.82 11.30
CA SER A 141 -8.41 -7.65 10.12
C SER A 141 -9.55 -8.61 9.78
N GLU A 142 -10.21 -9.19 10.81
CA GLU A 142 -11.32 -10.11 10.61
C GLU A 142 -12.56 -9.40 10.03
N GLN A 143 -12.81 -8.16 10.45
CA GLN A 143 -13.93 -7.36 9.92
C GLN A 143 -13.69 -7.00 8.45
N LEU A 144 -12.43 -6.65 8.09
CA LEU A 144 -12.05 -6.39 6.71
C LEU A 144 -12.16 -7.65 5.86
N ALA A 145 -11.65 -8.79 6.35
CA ALA A 145 -11.75 -10.07 5.67
C ALA A 145 -13.21 -10.51 5.46
N THR A 146 -14.07 -10.32 6.48
CA THR A 146 -15.50 -10.62 6.36
C THR A 146 -16.17 -9.76 5.29
N ARG A 147 -15.79 -8.50 5.19
CA ARG A 147 -16.31 -7.59 4.14
C ARG A 147 -15.88 -8.03 2.75
N LEU A 148 -14.60 -8.34 2.56
CA LEU A 148 -14.06 -8.83 1.29
C LEU A 148 -14.70 -10.16 0.87
N LEU A 149 -14.87 -11.08 1.82
CA LEU A 149 -15.55 -12.35 1.58
C LEU A 149 -17.02 -12.15 1.19
N GLY A 150 -17.72 -11.24 1.91
CA GLY A 150 -19.11 -10.91 1.61
C GLY A 150 -19.28 -10.32 0.21
N GLU A 151 -18.39 -9.42 -0.17
CA GLU A 151 -18.37 -8.83 -1.52
C GLU A 151 -18.14 -9.89 -2.60
N LEU A 152 -17.16 -10.77 -2.42
CA LEU A 152 -16.86 -11.82 -3.40
C LEU A 152 -17.92 -12.91 -3.50
N ALA A 153 -18.57 -13.23 -2.39
CA ALA A 153 -19.62 -14.24 -2.33
C ALA A 153 -20.99 -13.67 -2.66
N GLU A 154 -21.10 -12.34 -2.87
CA GLU A 154 -22.37 -11.61 -3.03
C GLU A 154 -23.32 -11.84 -1.84
N LEU A 155 -22.77 -11.83 -0.62
CA LEU A 155 -23.48 -12.04 0.63
C LEU A 155 -23.36 -10.83 1.55
N SER A 156 -24.41 -10.57 2.32
CA SER A 156 -24.37 -9.53 3.36
C SER A 156 -23.34 -9.89 4.43
N SER A 157 -22.46 -8.93 4.75
CA SER A 157 -21.52 -9.08 5.88
C SER A 157 -22.24 -9.33 7.21
N GLU A 158 -23.47 -8.86 7.36
CA GLU A 158 -24.32 -9.12 8.52
C GLU A 158 -24.71 -10.59 8.60
N ASN A 159 -25.14 -11.20 7.50
CA ASN A 159 -25.48 -12.63 7.44
C ASN A 159 -24.28 -13.51 7.77
N ILE A 160 -23.09 -13.11 7.31
CA ILE A 160 -21.85 -13.82 7.63
C ILE A 160 -21.56 -13.70 9.13
N ARG A 161 -21.72 -12.51 9.72
CA ARG A 161 -21.45 -12.24 11.14
C ARG A 161 -22.46 -12.94 12.08
N THR A 162 -23.72 -12.99 11.68
CA THR A 162 -24.79 -13.61 12.49
C THR A 162 -24.93 -15.11 12.28
N GLY A 163 -24.24 -15.68 11.28
CA GLY A 163 -24.35 -17.09 10.93
C GLY A 163 -25.66 -17.44 10.20
N ASN A 164 -26.44 -16.45 9.76
CA ASN A 164 -27.69 -16.68 9.03
C ASN A 164 -27.40 -16.97 7.55
N LEU A 165 -26.84 -18.16 7.28
CA LEU A 165 -26.36 -18.58 5.97
C LEU A 165 -27.02 -19.92 5.59
N SER A 166 -27.46 -20.02 4.34
CA SER A 166 -27.87 -21.30 3.77
C SER A 166 -26.65 -22.18 3.48
N LYS A 167 -26.86 -23.49 3.25
CA LYS A 167 -25.79 -24.40 2.80
C LYS A 167 -25.15 -23.94 1.49
N SER A 168 -25.94 -23.38 0.57
CA SER A 168 -25.45 -22.81 -0.69
C SER A 168 -24.56 -21.58 -0.47
N ASP A 169 -24.95 -20.71 0.46
CA ASP A 169 -24.19 -19.50 0.80
C ASP A 169 -22.84 -19.84 1.44
N PHE A 170 -22.85 -20.84 2.33
CA PHE A 170 -21.59 -21.34 2.88
C PHE A 170 -20.68 -21.93 1.82
N GLY A 171 -21.23 -22.63 0.82
CA GLY A 171 -20.47 -23.10 -0.35
C GLY A 171 -19.84 -21.97 -1.18
N LYS A 172 -20.58 -20.86 -1.37
CA LYS A 172 -20.05 -19.65 -2.02
C LYS A 172 -18.91 -19.01 -1.21
N LEU A 173 -19.07 -18.90 0.09
CA LEU A 173 -18.04 -18.39 1.00
C LEU A 173 -16.75 -19.19 0.92
N MET A 174 -16.83 -20.51 0.94
CA MET A 174 -15.65 -21.39 0.83
C MET A 174 -14.91 -21.17 -0.48
N LYS A 175 -15.61 -21.11 -1.62
CA LYS A 175 -15.02 -20.82 -2.94
C LYS A 175 -14.36 -19.44 -2.97
N SER A 176 -15.01 -18.43 -2.44
CA SER A 176 -14.46 -17.07 -2.36
C SER A 176 -13.21 -17.00 -1.48
N SER A 177 -13.20 -17.76 -0.37
CA SER A 177 -12.02 -17.87 0.51
C SER A 177 -10.82 -18.49 -0.22
N GLU A 178 -11.05 -19.55 -1.01
CA GLU A 178 -9.98 -20.16 -1.83
C GLU A 178 -9.43 -19.20 -2.89
N SER A 179 -10.30 -18.38 -3.47
CA SER A 179 -9.89 -17.34 -4.43
C SER A 179 -9.03 -16.27 -3.75
N LEU A 180 -9.40 -15.83 -2.53
CA LEU A 180 -8.62 -14.85 -1.76
C LEU A 180 -7.26 -15.38 -1.32
N LYS A 181 -7.15 -16.67 -0.97
CA LYS A 181 -5.86 -17.28 -0.61
C LYS A 181 -4.84 -17.32 -1.74
N LYS A 182 -5.31 -17.19 -2.98
CA LYS A 182 -4.43 -17.13 -4.18
C LYS A 182 -3.97 -15.72 -4.51
N LEU A 183 -4.56 -14.69 -3.86
CA LEU A 183 -4.11 -13.32 -3.93
C LEU A 183 -2.92 -13.18 -2.97
N ASN A 184 -1.76 -12.88 -3.52
CA ASN A 184 -0.54 -12.61 -2.72
C ASN A 184 -0.55 -11.19 -2.17
#